data_3042735bd601be8600add9ce325c24e2
#
_entry.id   3042735bd601be8600add9ce325c24e2
#
_cell.length_a   1.000
_cell.length_b   1.000
_cell.length_c   1.000
_cell.angle_alpha   90.00
_cell.angle_beta   90.00
_cell.angle_gamma   90.00
#
_symmetry.space_group_name_H-M   'P 1'
#
loop_
_entity.id
_entity.type
_entity.pdbx_description
1 polymer ?
#
loop_
_entity_poly.entity_id
_entity_poly.type
_entity_poly.pdbx_seq_one_letter_code
_entity_poly.pdbx_strand_id
1 'polypeptide(L)'
;RIDEAISSGLTAEAAVEKVRNDTRARFRNQTDSYLRERLHDFDDLAHRLLQHLVGRDAVVESEPLPDDIILIARNMGPAELLDYDRTRLKGLVLEEGSATTHVAIVARAFDIPVVGRATDALDVTENLDQIVVDGDNAQIHIRPTEEVRQVYAAALSARAIKIAAYASLRNLPALSLDGIRVSLNTNAGLLADMQVLGESGADGVGLYRTEIPFM
;
A
#
# COMPACT_ATOMS: atom_id res chain seq x y z
N ARG A 1 -20.03 -4.69 22.88
CA ARG A 1 -20.89 -5.17 21.77
C ARG A 1 -20.47 -6.56 21.29
N ILE A 2 -19.17 -6.81 21.03
CA ILE A 2 -18.70 -8.15 20.66
C ILE A 2 -19.03 -9.13 21.81
N ASP A 3 -18.71 -8.79 23.06
CA ASP A 3 -19.02 -9.59 24.24
C ASP A 3 -20.52 -9.84 24.42
N GLU A 4 -21.35 -8.84 24.14
CA GLU A 4 -22.82 -8.97 24.16
C GLU A 4 -23.31 -9.96 23.10
N ALA A 5 -22.71 -9.89 21.89
CA ALA A 5 -23.06 -10.80 20.81
C ALA A 5 -22.63 -12.25 21.13
N ILE A 6 -21.44 -12.44 21.72
CA ILE A 6 -20.98 -13.74 22.18
C ILE A 6 -21.90 -14.26 23.29
N SER A 7 -22.27 -13.40 24.25
CA SER A 7 -23.18 -13.78 25.34
C SER A 7 -24.59 -14.15 24.83
N SER A 8 -24.97 -13.68 23.63
CA SER A 8 -26.22 -14.07 22.96
C SER A 8 -26.14 -15.41 22.20
N GLY A 9 -24.99 -16.09 22.24
CA GLY A 9 -24.77 -17.42 21.64
C GLY A 9 -24.07 -17.43 20.28
N LEU A 10 -23.49 -16.31 19.82
CA LEU A 10 -22.68 -16.28 18.62
C LEU A 10 -21.27 -16.75 18.92
N THR A 11 -20.60 -17.36 17.91
CA THR A 11 -19.16 -17.56 17.96
C THR A 11 -18.41 -16.25 17.97
N ALA A 12 -17.13 -16.24 18.36
CA ALA A 12 -16.34 -15.02 18.39
C ALA A 12 -16.25 -14.35 17.00
N GLU A 13 -16.04 -15.15 15.97
CA GLU A 13 -15.96 -14.69 14.57
C GLU A 13 -17.30 -14.08 14.11
N ALA A 14 -18.41 -14.78 14.37
CA ALA A 14 -19.75 -14.32 14.03
C ALA A 14 -20.12 -13.03 14.79
N ALA A 15 -19.66 -12.87 16.02
CA ALA A 15 -19.86 -11.68 16.83
C ALA A 15 -19.08 -10.46 16.25
N VAL A 16 -17.82 -10.66 15.85
CA VAL A 16 -17.02 -9.61 15.19
C VAL A 16 -17.66 -9.19 13.88
N GLU A 17 -18.05 -10.16 13.04
CA GLU A 17 -18.69 -9.90 11.75
C GLU A 17 -20.02 -9.14 11.91
N LYS A 18 -20.84 -9.54 12.88
CA LYS A 18 -22.08 -8.83 13.21
C LYS A 18 -21.83 -7.38 13.61
N VAL A 19 -20.87 -7.13 14.51
CA VAL A 19 -20.55 -5.76 14.97
C VAL A 19 -20.00 -4.92 13.83
N ARG A 20 -19.16 -5.51 12.94
CA ARG A 20 -18.68 -4.87 11.73
C ARG A 20 -19.83 -4.43 10.82
N ASN A 21 -20.74 -5.35 10.50
CA ASN A 21 -21.89 -5.08 9.63
C ASN A 21 -22.86 -4.05 10.24
N ASP A 22 -23.14 -4.14 11.52
CA ASP A 22 -23.97 -3.17 12.25
C ASP A 22 -23.35 -1.78 12.25
N THR A 23 -22.01 -1.70 12.36
CA THR A 23 -21.28 -0.42 12.29
C THR A 23 -21.31 0.15 10.89
N ARG A 24 -21.02 -0.64 9.86
CA ARG A 24 -21.14 -0.21 8.45
C ARG A 24 -22.54 0.30 8.12
N ALA A 25 -23.57 -0.40 8.57
CA ALA A 25 -24.96 0.00 8.33
C ALA A 25 -25.28 1.37 8.96
N ARG A 26 -24.76 1.65 10.16
CA ARG A 26 -24.96 2.94 10.85
C ARG A 26 -24.26 4.10 10.16
N PHE A 27 -23.06 3.85 9.60
CA PHE A 27 -22.26 4.87 8.94
C PHE A 27 -22.55 5.01 7.44
N ARG A 28 -23.36 4.12 6.85
CA ARG A 28 -23.66 4.11 5.41
C ARG A 28 -24.21 5.44 4.88
N ASN A 29 -24.96 6.16 5.70
CA ASN A 29 -25.61 7.43 5.33
C ASN A 29 -24.81 8.67 5.79
N GLN A 30 -23.62 8.50 6.33
CA GLN A 30 -22.80 9.62 6.76
C GLN A 30 -22.12 10.27 5.57
N THR A 31 -22.33 11.60 5.46
CA THR A 31 -21.71 12.43 4.42
C THR A 31 -20.34 12.98 4.86
N ASP A 32 -20.04 12.91 6.15
CA ASP A 32 -18.78 13.38 6.73
C ASP A 32 -17.61 12.47 6.29
N SER A 33 -16.62 13.08 5.63
CA SER A 33 -15.43 12.39 5.14
C SER A 33 -14.57 11.81 6.26
N TYR A 34 -14.49 12.51 7.40
CA TYR A 34 -13.73 12.06 8.57
C TYR A 34 -14.33 10.78 9.17
N LEU A 35 -15.66 10.71 9.27
CA LEU A 35 -16.34 9.53 9.79
C LEU A 35 -16.22 8.33 8.84
N ARG A 36 -16.17 8.57 7.52
CA ARG A 36 -15.93 7.50 6.54
C ARG A 36 -14.50 6.94 6.64
N GLU A 37 -13.53 7.79 6.86
CA GLU A 37 -12.13 7.39 7.07
C GLU A 37 -12.00 6.51 8.32
N ARG A 38 -12.65 6.89 9.42
CA ARG A 38 -12.72 6.08 10.65
C ARG A 38 -13.43 4.73 10.47
N LEU A 39 -14.34 4.64 9.52
CA LEU A 39 -14.97 3.36 9.20
C LEU A 39 -13.98 2.38 8.56
N HIS A 40 -13.08 2.87 7.72
CA HIS A 40 -12.01 2.03 7.15
C HIS A 40 -11.07 1.51 8.23
N ASP A 41 -10.64 2.36 9.19
CA ASP A 41 -9.81 1.93 10.32
C ASP A 41 -10.51 0.82 11.14
N PHE A 42 -11.83 0.97 11.33
CA PHE A 42 -12.62 -0.02 12.04
C PHE A 42 -12.75 -1.34 11.26
N ASP A 43 -12.90 -1.26 9.96
CA ASP A 43 -12.95 -2.44 9.09
C ASP A 43 -11.61 -3.20 9.10
N ASP A 44 -10.48 -2.49 9.05
CA ASP A 44 -9.13 -3.06 9.17
C ASP A 44 -8.94 -3.79 10.50
N LEU A 45 -9.35 -3.14 11.61
CA LEU A 45 -9.27 -3.75 12.93
C LEU A 45 -10.13 -5.01 13.04
N ALA A 46 -11.35 -4.97 12.51
CA ALA A 46 -12.24 -6.12 12.50
C ALA A 46 -11.68 -7.28 11.65
N HIS A 47 -11.07 -6.96 10.51
CA HIS A 47 -10.44 -7.95 9.64
C HIS A 47 -9.26 -8.64 10.33
N ARG A 48 -8.35 -7.88 10.93
CA ARG A 48 -7.21 -8.41 11.71
C ARG A 48 -7.69 -9.30 12.86
N LEU A 49 -8.72 -8.87 13.59
CA LEU A 49 -9.27 -9.66 14.67
C LEU A 49 -9.86 -10.98 14.17
N LEU A 50 -10.54 -10.97 13.03
CA LEU A 50 -11.06 -12.19 12.39
C LEU A 50 -9.92 -13.12 11.95
N GLN A 51 -8.85 -12.60 11.37
CA GLN A 51 -7.66 -13.40 11.01
C GLN A 51 -7.07 -14.10 12.21
N HIS A 52 -6.87 -13.39 13.34
CA HIS A 52 -6.39 -13.99 14.59
C HIS A 52 -7.34 -15.06 15.15
N LEU A 53 -8.65 -14.81 15.11
CA LEU A 53 -9.64 -15.78 15.60
C LEU A 53 -9.67 -17.06 14.76
N VAL A 54 -9.51 -16.93 13.45
CA VAL A 54 -9.49 -18.08 12.52
C VAL A 54 -8.13 -18.80 12.51
N GLY A 55 -7.12 -18.24 13.20
CA GLY A 55 -5.78 -18.83 13.24
C GLY A 55 -5.01 -18.69 11.93
N ARG A 56 -5.37 -17.71 11.10
CA ARG A 56 -4.75 -17.46 9.79
C ARG A 56 -3.47 -16.62 9.83
N ASP A 57 -2.89 -16.36 10.99
CA ASP A 57 -1.55 -15.78 11.11
C ASP A 57 -0.44 -16.65 10.47
N ALA A 58 -0.83 -17.85 9.98
CA ALA A 58 0.08 -18.85 9.41
C ALA A 58 -0.24 -19.26 7.96
N VAL A 59 -1.19 -18.66 7.26
CA VAL A 59 -1.69 -19.22 5.98
C VAL A 59 -1.37 -18.34 4.77
N VAL A 60 -0.26 -17.61 4.79
CA VAL A 60 0.40 -17.20 3.53
C VAL A 60 1.33 -18.31 3.00
N GLU A 61 1.32 -19.50 3.63
CA GLU A 61 2.23 -20.62 3.29
C GLU A 61 1.63 -21.71 2.40
N SER A 62 0.59 -21.48 1.64
CA SER A 62 0.03 -22.60 0.86
C SER A 62 0.58 -22.77 -0.56
N GLU A 63 1.23 -21.78 -1.15
CA GLU A 63 2.05 -21.96 -2.37
C GLU A 63 3.16 -20.90 -2.41
N PRO A 64 4.38 -21.25 -2.87
CA PRO A 64 5.43 -20.25 -3.00
C PRO A 64 4.99 -19.18 -4.02
N LEU A 65 4.69 -18.00 -3.51
CA LEU A 65 4.38 -16.85 -4.37
C LEU A 65 5.53 -16.59 -5.34
N PRO A 66 5.27 -16.16 -6.59
CA PRO A 66 6.31 -15.72 -7.53
C PRO A 66 7.23 -14.64 -6.94
N ASP A 67 8.41 -14.44 -7.53
CA ASP A 67 9.35 -13.40 -7.07
C ASP A 67 8.81 -11.99 -7.28
N ASP A 68 8.08 -11.77 -8.37
CA ASP A 68 7.41 -10.50 -8.66
C ASP A 68 5.90 -10.69 -8.62
N ILE A 69 5.23 -9.99 -7.71
CA ILE A 69 3.78 -10.07 -7.52
C ILE A 69 3.11 -8.71 -7.65
N ILE A 70 1.95 -8.71 -8.26
CA ILE A 70 0.99 -7.61 -8.24
C ILE A 70 -0.23 -8.08 -7.49
N LEU A 71 -0.61 -7.36 -6.43
CA LEU A 71 -1.80 -7.67 -5.67
C LEU A 71 -3.00 -6.97 -6.28
N ILE A 72 -4.09 -7.71 -6.42
CA ILE A 72 -5.39 -7.17 -6.82
C ILE A 72 -6.37 -7.48 -5.71
N ALA A 73 -6.99 -6.45 -5.18
CA ALA A 73 -7.96 -6.58 -4.09
C ALA A 73 -9.13 -5.61 -4.30
N ARG A 74 -10.28 -5.95 -3.71
CA ARG A 74 -11.38 -5.00 -3.67
C ARG A 74 -11.03 -3.80 -2.82
N ASN A 75 -10.51 -4.06 -1.64
CA ASN A 75 -10.02 -3.08 -0.68
C ASN A 75 -8.88 -3.71 0.11
N MET A 76 -7.94 -2.90 0.59
CA MET A 76 -6.81 -3.36 1.39
C MET A 76 -6.45 -2.31 2.42
N GLY A 77 -6.16 -2.75 3.63
CA GLY A 77 -5.64 -1.90 4.70
C GLY A 77 -4.12 -1.73 4.65
N PRO A 78 -3.59 -0.67 5.26
CA PRO A 78 -2.14 -0.45 5.34
C PRO A 78 -1.41 -1.59 6.06
N ALA A 79 -1.99 -2.13 7.13
CA ALA A 79 -1.40 -3.23 7.89
C ALA A 79 -1.32 -4.52 7.06
N GLU A 80 -2.36 -4.82 6.28
CA GLU A 80 -2.41 -5.97 5.38
C GLU A 80 -1.35 -5.88 4.28
N LEU A 81 -1.10 -4.68 3.74
CA LEU A 81 -0.03 -4.45 2.77
C LEU A 81 1.36 -4.75 3.37
N LEU A 82 1.55 -4.44 4.66
CA LEU A 82 2.82 -4.65 5.37
C LEU A 82 3.12 -6.14 5.65
N ASP A 83 2.13 -7.03 5.58
CA ASP A 83 2.31 -8.48 5.74
C ASP A 83 2.99 -9.12 4.51
N TYR A 84 3.00 -8.44 3.37
CA TYR A 84 3.67 -8.91 2.15
C TYR A 84 5.15 -8.47 2.11
N ASP A 85 5.98 -9.33 1.54
CA ASP A 85 7.38 -8.98 1.27
C ASP A 85 7.44 -7.88 0.20
N ARG A 86 7.81 -6.68 0.63
CA ARG A 86 7.91 -5.49 -0.21
C ARG A 86 8.90 -5.63 -1.37
N THR A 87 9.90 -6.51 -1.25
CA THR A 87 10.89 -6.73 -2.33
C THR A 87 10.27 -7.45 -3.51
N ARG A 88 9.25 -8.27 -3.24
CA ARG A 88 8.50 -9.06 -4.21
C ARG A 88 7.27 -8.32 -4.74
N LEU A 89 6.73 -7.36 -3.97
CA LEU A 89 5.53 -6.63 -4.35
C LEU A 89 5.86 -5.51 -5.35
N LYS A 90 5.39 -5.66 -6.59
CA LYS A 90 5.67 -4.76 -7.71
C LYS A 90 4.49 -3.84 -8.09
N GLY A 91 3.31 -4.08 -7.54
CA GLY A 91 2.16 -3.23 -7.79
C GLY A 91 0.95 -3.61 -6.94
N LEU A 92 0.04 -2.66 -6.78
CA LEU A 92 -1.21 -2.82 -6.07
C LEU A 92 -2.35 -2.25 -6.91
N VAL A 93 -3.38 -3.04 -7.10
CA VAL A 93 -4.62 -2.67 -7.80
C VAL A 93 -5.79 -2.81 -6.84
N LEU A 94 -6.58 -1.75 -6.71
CA LEU A 94 -7.74 -1.73 -5.83
C LEU A 94 -9.00 -1.39 -6.61
N GLU A 95 -10.08 -2.16 -6.44
CA GLU A 95 -11.39 -1.80 -6.98
C GLU A 95 -11.99 -0.61 -6.26
N GLU A 96 -11.81 -0.56 -4.95
CA GLU A 96 -12.24 0.53 -4.08
C GLU A 96 -11.03 1.32 -3.57
N GLY A 97 -11.25 2.56 -3.20
CA GLY A 97 -10.19 3.42 -2.67
C GLY A 97 -9.75 4.52 -3.65
N SER A 98 -8.97 5.43 -3.13
CA SER A 98 -8.44 6.56 -3.89
C SER A 98 -6.92 6.71 -3.64
N ALA A 99 -6.27 7.56 -4.41
CA ALA A 99 -4.83 7.87 -4.25
C ALA A 99 -4.48 8.48 -2.87
N THR A 100 -5.49 8.87 -2.09
CA THR A 100 -5.34 9.46 -0.75
C THR A 100 -5.65 8.48 0.37
N THR A 101 -6.00 7.23 0.09
CA THR A 101 -6.19 6.21 1.13
C THR A 101 -4.87 5.90 1.84
N HIS A 102 -4.95 5.49 3.09
CA HIS A 102 -3.78 5.17 3.91
C HIS A 102 -2.89 4.10 3.27
N VAL A 103 -3.49 3.07 2.68
CA VAL A 103 -2.73 2.03 1.96
C VAL A 103 -1.97 2.60 0.76
N ALA A 104 -2.55 3.56 0.01
CA ALA A 104 -1.86 4.19 -1.12
C ALA A 104 -0.68 5.06 -0.65
N ILE A 105 -0.80 5.69 0.52
CA ILE A 105 0.30 6.45 1.13
C ILE A 105 1.45 5.52 1.50
N VAL A 106 1.15 4.40 2.16
CA VAL A 106 2.15 3.39 2.54
C VAL A 106 2.80 2.75 1.31
N ALA A 107 2.02 2.34 0.31
CA ALA A 107 2.54 1.77 -0.93
C ALA A 107 3.47 2.75 -1.66
N ARG A 108 3.12 4.03 -1.71
CA ARG A 108 3.97 5.08 -2.29
C ARG A 108 5.27 5.27 -1.52
N ALA A 109 5.25 5.16 -0.18
CA ALA A 109 6.46 5.23 0.63
C ALA A 109 7.43 4.06 0.32
N PHE A 110 6.91 2.94 -0.18
CA PHE A 110 7.70 1.78 -0.61
C PHE A 110 7.99 1.75 -2.13
N ASP A 111 7.70 2.84 -2.84
CA ASP A 111 7.83 2.93 -4.32
C ASP A 111 7.00 1.86 -5.07
N ILE A 112 5.88 1.43 -4.48
CA ILE A 112 4.96 0.47 -5.08
C ILE A 112 3.89 1.26 -5.85
N PRO A 113 3.75 1.08 -7.18
CA PRO A 113 2.71 1.72 -7.96
C PRO A 113 1.32 1.22 -7.52
N VAL A 114 0.38 2.14 -7.37
CA VAL A 114 -1.00 1.84 -6.97
C VAL A 114 -1.97 2.42 -7.98
N VAL A 115 -2.91 1.59 -8.41
CA VAL A 115 -4.08 2.03 -9.19
C VAL A 115 -5.33 1.69 -8.41
N GLY A 116 -6.10 2.71 -8.04
CA GLY A 116 -7.39 2.58 -7.37
C GLY A 116 -8.57 2.83 -8.30
N ARG A 117 -9.75 2.42 -7.86
CA ARG A 117 -11.00 2.49 -8.64
C ARG A 117 -10.95 1.68 -9.94
N ALA A 118 -10.21 0.58 -9.92
CA ALA A 118 -10.13 -0.37 -11.01
C ALA A 118 -11.36 -1.29 -10.96
N THR A 119 -12.52 -0.75 -11.31
CA THR A 119 -13.79 -1.46 -11.29
C THR A 119 -13.67 -2.76 -12.08
N ASP A 120 -14.21 -3.85 -11.55
CA ASP A 120 -14.23 -5.18 -12.16
C ASP A 120 -12.83 -5.84 -12.35
N ALA A 121 -11.77 -5.28 -11.72
CA ALA A 121 -10.41 -5.83 -11.85
C ALA A 121 -10.34 -7.30 -11.38
N LEU A 122 -11.03 -7.63 -10.28
CA LEU A 122 -11.09 -9.01 -9.76
C LEU A 122 -11.87 -9.95 -10.68
N ASP A 123 -12.86 -9.45 -11.39
CA ASP A 123 -13.72 -10.28 -12.27
C ASP A 123 -13.02 -10.64 -13.59
N VAL A 124 -12.08 -9.80 -14.05
CA VAL A 124 -11.41 -9.98 -15.36
C VAL A 124 -10.01 -10.58 -15.24
N THR A 125 -9.46 -10.71 -14.02
CA THR A 125 -8.13 -11.26 -13.77
C THR A 125 -8.20 -12.64 -13.15
N GLU A 126 -7.23 -13.46 -13.47
CA GLU A 126 -6.99 -14.77 -12.86
C GLU A 126 -5.65 -14.77 -12.13
N ASN A 127 -5.51 -15.70 -11.16
CA ASN A 127 -4.24 -15.86 -10.47
C ASN A 127 -3.12 -16.15 -11.46
N LEU A 128 -1.97 -15.52 -11.26
CA LEU A 128 -0.77 -15.61 -12.09
C LEU A 128 -0.89 -14.98 -13.49
N ASP A 129 -1.93 -14.23 -13.76
CA ASP A 129 -1.97 -13.38 -14.96
C ASP A 129 -0.79 -12.42 -15.00
N GLN A 130 -0.24 -12.22 -16.19
CA GLN A 130 0.75 -11.17 -16.41
C GLN A 130 0.04 -9.80 -16.45
N ILE A 131 0.52 -8.88 -15.62
CA ILE A 131 -0.10 -7.55 -15.48
C ILE A 131 0.97 -6.48 -15.49
N VAL A 132 0.66 -5.34 -16.08
CA VAL A 132 1.43 -4.10 -15.95
C VAL A 132 0.59 -3.10 -15.18
N VAL A 133 1.16 -2.50 -14.16
CA VAL A 133 0.55 -1.43 -13.35
C VAL A 133 1.33 -0.14 -13.56
N ASP A 134 0.68 0.85 -14.14
CA ASP A 134 1.21 2.20 -14.33
C ASP A 134 0.50 3.16 -13.37
N GLY A 135 1.12 3.38 -12.21
CA GLY A 135 0.59 4.26 -11.19
C GLY A 135 0.62 5.75 -11.57
N ASP A 136 1.53 6.15 -12.47
CA ASP A 136 1.65 7.55 -12.90
C ASP A 136 0.51 7.96 -13.83
N ASN A 137 0.09 7.03 -14.71
CA ASN A 137 -1.00 7.24 -15.67
C ASN A 137 -2.33 6.61 -15.23
N ALA A 138 -2.37 5.97 -14.05
CA ALA A 138 -3.52 5.23 -13.53
C ALA A 138 -4.06 4.19 -14.55
N GLN A 139 -3.14 3.42 -15.13
CA GLN A 139 -3.45 2.40 -16.14
C GLN A 139 -3.06 1.01 -15.67
N ILE A 140 -3.85 0.03 -16.10
CA ILE A 140 -3.60 -1.39 -15.85
C ILE A 140 -3.73 -2.10 -17.20
N HIS A 141 -2.75 -2.92 -17.53
CA HIS A 141 -2.80 -3.79 -18.71
C HIS A 141 -2.80 -5.23 -18.23
N ILE A 142 -3.93 -5.91 -18.41
CA ILE A 142 -4.12 -7.32 -18.05
C ILE A 142 -3.78 -8.14 -19.29
N ARG A 143 -2.95 -9.19 -19.12
CA ARG A 143 -2.43 -10.01 -20.22
C ARG A 143 -1.87 -9.14 -21.37
N PRO A 144 -0.90 -8.24 -21.08
CA PRO A 144 -0.39 -7.28 -22.05
C PRO A 144 0.24 -7.97 -23.27
N THR A 145 0.10 -7.36 -24.43
CA THR A 145 0.80 -7.80 -25.63
C THR A 145 2.31 -7.64 -25.48
N GLU A 146 3.08 -8.34 -26.32
CA GLU A 146 4.54 -8.24 -26.29
C GLU A 146 5.02 -6.79 -26.51
N GLU A 147 4.37 -6.04 -27.40
CA GLU A 147 4.72 -4.65 -27.64
C GLU A 147 4.53 -3.78 -26.39
N VAL A 148 3.41 -3.97 -25.67
CA VAL A 148 3.15 -3.25 -24.40
C VAL A 148 4.22 -3.61 -23.36
N ARG A 149 4.55 -4.89 -23.21
CA ARG A 149 5.59 -5.34 -22.29
C ARG A 149 6.95 -4.70 -22.59
N GLN A 150 7.33 -4.64 -23.85
CA GLN A 150 8.60 -4.02 -24.28
C GLN A 150 8.66 -2.54 -23.98
N VAL A 151 7.57 -1.80 -24.20
CA VAL A 151 7.48 -0.37 -23.87
C VAL A 151 7.71 -0.13 -22.38
N TYR A 152 7.02 -0.89 -21.51
CA TYR A 152 7.18 -0.74 -20.07
C TYR A 152 8.52 -1.26 -19.55
N ALA A 153 9.06 -2.33 -20.13
CA ALA A 153 10.41 -2.80 -19.80
C ALA A 153 11.48 -1.75 -20.15
N ALA A 154 11.35 -1.09 -21.30
CA ALA A 154 12.24 0.01 -21.67
C ALA A 154 12.11 1.21 -20.70
N ALA A 155 10.88 1.56 -20.30
CA ALA A 155 10.63 2.63 -19.33
C ALA A 155 11.25 2.31 -17.95
N LEU A 156 11.10 1.07 -17.45
CA LEU A 156 11.72 0.62 -16.21
C LEU A 156 13.26 0.66 -16.29
N SER A 157 13.83 0.23 -17.41
CA SER A 157 15.28 0.31 -17.64
C SER A 157 15.79 1.75 -17.64
N ALA A 158 15.08 2.66 -18.31
CA ALA A 158 15.40 4.08 -18.31
C ALA A 158 15.32 4.69 -16.90
N ARG A 159 14.28 4.32 -16.11
CA ARG A 159 14.15 4.72 -14.71
C ARG A 159 15.32 4.23 -13.87
N ALA A 160 15.72 2.96 -14.01
CA ALA A 160 16.85 2.38 -13.29
C ALA A 160 18.17 3.12 -13.60
N ILE A 161 18.43 3.45 -14.87
CA ILE A 161 19.60 4.24 -15.29
C ILE A 161 19.57 5.63 -14.63
N LYS A 162 18.42 6.28 -14.60
CA LYS A 162 18.25 7.59 -13.99
C LYS A 162 18.49 7.56 -12.47
N ILE A 163 17.97 6.53 -11.78
CA ILE A 163 18.21 6.32 -10.34
C ILE A 163 19.70 6.09 -10.08
N ALA A 164 20.37 5.25 -10.88
CA ALA A 164 21.81 5.01 -10.77
C ALA A 164 22.63 6.29 -11.00
N ALA A 165 22.24 7.13 -11.94
CA ALA A 165 22.87 8.43 -12.17
C ALA A 165 22.72 9.36 -10.95
N TYR A 166 21.54 9.39 -10.32
CA TYR A 166 21.34 10.16 -9.09
C TYR A 166 22.13 9.60 -7.90
N ALA A 167 22.29 8.29 -7.80
CA ALA A 167 23.10 7.68 -6.75
C ALA A 167 24.55 8.16 -6.77
N SER A 168 25.11 8.53 -7.93
CA SER A 168 26.44 9.10 -8.05
C SER A 168 26.57 10.48 -7.41
N LEU A 169 25.46 11.21 -7.26
CA LEU A 169 25.43 12.55 -6.67
C LEU A 169 25.33 12.52 -5.13
N ARG A 170 25.04 11.37 -4.54
CA ARG A 170 24.77 11.21 -3.11
C ARG A 170 25.84 11.85 -2.19
N ASN A 171 27.10 11.67 -2.54
CA ASN A 171 28.21 12.10 -1.72
C ASN A 171 28.75 13.50 -2.11
N LEU A 172 28.11 14.17 -3.06
CA LEU A 172 28.49 15.53 -3.43
C LEU A 172 27.85 16.53 -2.47
N PRO A 173 28.61 17.55 -2.04
CA PRO A 173 28.02 18.60 -1.20
C PRO A 173 27.01 19.41 -2.00
N ALA A 174 25.83 19.63 -1.39
CA ALA A 174 24.80 20.48 -1.98
C ALA A 174 25.21 21.97 -1.83
N LEU A 175 25.85 22.50 -2.87
CA LEU A 175 26.30 23.88 -2.94
C LEU A 175 25.53 24.62 -4.05
N SER A 176 25.07 25.82 -3.77
CA SER A 176 24.54 26.75 -4.78
C SER A 176 25.69 27.31 -5.64
N LEU A 177 25.34 27.97 -6.76
CA LEU A 177 26.35 28.54 -7.68
C LEU A 177 27.19 29.65 -7.01
N ASP A 178 26.69 30.29 -5.97
CA ASP A 178 27.40 31.29 -5.15
C ASP A 178 28.16 30.67 -3.95
N GLY A 179 28.25 29.35 -3.89
CA GLY A 179 29.02 28.61 -2.89
C GLY A 179 28.33 28.43 -1.54
N ILE A 180 27.04 28.74 -1.41
CA ILE A 180 26.28 28.57 -0.18
C ILE A 180 25.88 27.09 -0.06
N ARG A 181 26.15 26.48 1.10
CA ARG A 181 25.69 25.13 1.40
C ARG A 181 24.19 25.12 1.69
N VAL A 182 23.47 24.24 0.97
CA VAL A 182 22.05 24.00 1.16
C VAL A 182 21.88 22.67 1.89
N SER A 183 21.10 22.66 2.97
CA SER A 183 20.73 21.42 3.64
C SER A 183 19.58 20.72 2.90
N LEU A 184 19.83 19.48 2.48
CA LEU A 184 18.85 18.64 1.80
C LEU A 184 18.26 17.67 2.82
N ASN A 185 16.99 17.83 3.14
CA ASN A 185 16.30 17.00 4.11
C ASN A 185 15.17 16.21 3.44
N THR A 186 14.95 15.00 3.91
CA THR A 186 13.84 14.16 3.45
C THR A 186 12.65 14.23 4.41
N ASN A 187 11.46 13.89 3.92
CA ASN A 187 10.29 13.68 4.75
C ASN A 187 10.26 12.21 5.17
N ALA A 188 9.93 11.94 6.42
CA ALA A 188 9.80 10.61 6.97
C ALA A 188 8.47 10.47 7.74
N GLY A 189 7.89 9.28 7.73
CA GLY A 189 6.67 8.94 8.45
C GLY A 189 6.68 7.51 8.97
N LEU A 190 7.50 6.65 8.35
CA LEU A 190 7.67 5.25 8.75
C LEU A 190 9.11 4.98 9.18
N LEU A 191 9.30 3.97 10.03
CA LEU A 191 10.64 3.49 10.38
C LEU A 191 11.42 3.02 9.15
N ALA A 192 10.72 2.47 8.16
CA ALA A 192 11.29 2.06 6.87
C ALA A 192 11.93 3.23 6.10
N ASP A 193 11.46 4.46 6.27
CA ASP A 193 12.01 5.66 5.61
C ASP A 193 13.43 5.96 6.10
N MET A 194 13.83 5.44 7.28
CA MET A 194 15.19 5.60 7.80
C MET A 194 16.23 4.88 6.94
N GLN A 195 15.87 3.79 6.27
CA GLN A 195 16.75 3.11 5.32
C GLN A 195 16.98 4.00 4.09
N VAL A 196 15.92 4.60 3.57
CA VAL A 196 15.98 5.55 2.44
C VAL A 196 16.82 6.78 2.79
N LEU A 197 16.74 7.26 4.04
CA LEU A 197 17.57 8.37 4.51
C LEU A 197 19.06 8.04 4.37
N GLY A 198 19.49 6.86 4.84
CA GLY A 198 20.89 6.41 4.71
C GLY A 198 21.34 6.24 3.25
N GLU A 199 20.42 5.89 2.37
CA GLU A 199 20.70 5.68 0.95
C GLU A 199 20.60 6.93 0.09
N SER A 200 19.85 7.95 0.49
CA SER A 200 19.61 9.18 -0.28
C SER A 200 20.76 10.17 -0.25
N GLY A 201 21.60 10.14 0.78
CA GLY A 201 22.61 11.16 1.04
C GLY A 201 22.03 12.46 1.59
N ALA A 202 20.82 12.43 2.13
CA ALA A 202 20.21 13.59 2.77
C ALA A 202 20.91 13.94 4.10
N ASP A 203 20.95 15.23 4.44
CA ASP A 203 21.54 15.72 5.68
C ASP A 203 20.71 15.36 6.95
N GLY A 204 19.42 15.03 6.77
CA GLY A 204 18.54 14.65 7.86
C GLY A 204 17.08 14.58 7.47
N VAL A 205 16.21 14.53 8.51
CA VAL A 205 14.75 14.56 8.34
C VAL A 205 14.25 15.99 8.51
N GLY A 206 13.62 16.53 7.49
CA GLY A 206 13.04 17.87 7.50
C GLY A 206 11.61 17.92 8.03
N LEU A 207 10.85 16.87 7.76
CA LEU A 207 9.48 16.70 8.24
C LEU A 207 9.25 15.26 8.66
N TYR A 208 8.84 15.06 9.91
CA TYR A 208 8.41 13.77 10.41
C TYR A 208 6.88 13.75 10.55
N ARG A 209 6.23 12.80 9.88
CA ARG A 209 4.78 12.63 9.93
C ARG A 209 4.41 11.66 11.03
N THR A 210 3.91 12.18 12.14
CA THR A 210 3.56 11.38 13.32
C THR A 210 2.24 10.64 13.18
N GLU A 211 1.39 11.05 12.25
CA GLU A 211 0.09 10.42 12.03
C GLU A 211 0.21 8.96 11.56
N ILE A 212 1.25 8.62 10.79
CA ILE A 212 1.43 7.27 10.23
C ILE A 212 1.74 6.22 11.31
N PRO A 213 2.65 6.43 12.28
CA PRO A 213 2.93 5.45 13.33
C PRO A 213 1.76 5.19 14.30
N PHE A 214 0.74 6.06 14.31
CA PHE A 214 -0.41 5.95 15.19
C PHE A 214 -1.68 5.40 14.47
N MET A 215 -1.56 5.00 13.22
CA MET A 215 -2.60 4.30 12.47
C MET A 215 -2.48 2.79 12.66
#